data_00c9fd1e437aabb2424f0d2cba8f2ebf
#
_entry.id   00c9fd1e437aabb2424f0d2cba8f2ebf
#
_cell.length_a   1.000
_cell.length_b   1.000
_cell.length_c   1.000
_cell.angle_alpha   90.00
_cell.angle_beta   90.00
_cell.angle_gamma   90.00
#
_symmetry.space_group_name_H-M   'P 1'
#
loop_
_entity.id
_entity.type
_entity.pdbx_description
1 polymer ?
#
loop_
_entity_poly.entity_id
_entity_poly.type
_entity_poly.pdbx_seq_one_letter_code
_entity_poly.pdbx_strand_id
1 'polypeptide(L)'
;GAGHPIAVQRMRATCAADIDATVAQVDALHEAGADIVRIAVDNRQEAEATAEIRQQVAANLSVDLQENYRLALDVAPHVDKLRYNPGHLYHHERNKPWQDKVAYLAAVAQEHDCAIRVGVNCGSVDPEKLDAYPAGDRISPMLDSALDHCAELDRLEFERYCVSLKDSNPQDVIEVNQRFAKTRPEVPLHLGVTEAGMPPDGIIKTRIAFEQLISRGIGDTVRVSLPVS
;
A
#
# COMPACT_ATOMS: atom_id res chain seq x y z
N GLY A 1 -8.19 6.31 10.62
CA GLY A 1 -7.51 5.87 11.84
C GLY A 1 -7.53 6.90 12.95
N ALA A 2 -7.19 6.49 14.15
CA ALA A 2 -7.02 7.39 15.28
C ALA A 2 -8.18 8.40 15.46
N GLY A 3 -9.44 7.95 15.34
CA GLY A 3 -10.63 8.78 15.49
C GLY A 3 -11.14 9.47 14.22
N HIS A 4 -10.50 9.28 13.09
CA HIS A 4 -11.01 9.74 11.79
C HIS A 4 -11.91 8.67 11.11
N PRO A 5 -12.83 9.08 10.23
CA PRO A 5 -13.61 8.14 9.42
C PRO A 5 -12.70 7.20 8.62
N ILE A 6 -13.23 6.01 8.32
CA ILE A 6 -12.52 5.04 7.46
C ILE A 6 -12.44 5.62 6.04
N ALA A 7 -11.23 5.75 5.52
CA ALA A 7 -10.99 6.24 4.18
C ALA A 7 -11.17 5.12 3.13
N VAL A 8 -11.78 5.44 1.99
CA VAL A 8 -11.93 4.54 0.85
C VAL A 8 -10.86 4.84 -0.19
N GLN A 9 -9.98 3.88 -0.43
CA GLN A 9 -9.01 3.97 -1.51
C GLN A 9 -9.49 3.18 -2.73
N ARG A 10 -9.42 3.79 -3.89
CA ARG A 10 -9.65 3.13 -5.18
C ARG A 10 -8.38 3.09 -6.02
N MET A 11 -8.34 2.20 -6.98
CA MET A 11 -7.19 2.02 -7.87
C MET A 11 -7.62 2.27 -9.30
N ARG A 12 -6.78 2.99 -10.02
CA ARG A 12 -6.90 3.22 -11.44
C ARG A 12 -6.52 1.97 -12.26
N ALA A 13 -7.18 1.77 -13.39
CA ALA A 13 -6.94 0.64 -14.30
C ALA A 13 -6.14 1.00 -15.56
N THR A 14 -6.02 2.30 -15.91
CA THR A 14 -5.32 2.76 -17.12
C THR A 14 -3.81 2.92 -16.91
N CYS A 15 -3.00 3.01 -17.98
CA CYS A 15 -1.57 3.29 -17.90
C CYS A 15 -1.33 4.77 -17.51
N ALA A 16 -0.39 5.05 -16.61
CA ALA A 16 -0.10 6.41 -16.14
C ALA A 16 0.38 7.35 -17.26
N ALA A 17 0.96 6.80 -18.30
CA ALA A 17 1.42 7.57 -19.47
C ALA A 17 0.27 8.17 -20.32
N ASP A 18 -0.97 7.66 -20.20
CA ASP A 18 -2.16 8.28 -20.78
C ASP A 18 -2.76 9.26 -19.76
N ILE A 19 -2.33 10.52 -19.84
CA ILE A 19 -2.69 11.56 -18.87
C ILE A 19 -4.17 11.85 -18.90
N ASP A 20 -4.76 12.09 -20.06
CA ASP A 20 -6.17 12.47 -20.19
C ASP A 20 -7.11 11.38 -19.68
N ALA A 21 -6.86 10.12 -20.07
CA ALA A 21 -7.62 8.99 -19.56
C ALA A 21 -7.42 8.79 -18.05
N THR A 22 -6.22 9.12 -17.54
CA THR A 22 -5.92 9.04 -16.11
C THR A 22 -6.68 10.10 -15.31
N VAL A 23 -6.63 11.35 -15.74
CA VAL A 23 -7.35 12.46 -15.12
C VAL A 23 -8.85 12.16 -15.08
N ALA A 24 -9.44 11.78 -16.21
CA ALA A 24 -10.86 11.44 -16.28
C ALA A 24 -11.24 10.30 -15.31
N GLN A 25 -10.37 9.28 -15.18
CA GLN A 25 -10.63 8.18 -14.26
C GLN A 25 -10.44 8.57 -12.79
N VAL A 26 -9.44 9.40 -12.47
CA VAL A 26 -9.23 9.91 -11.11
C VAL A 26 -10.42 10.73 -10.65
N ASP A 27 -10.91 11.64 -11.49
CA ASP A 27 -12.07 12.48 -11.19
C ASP A 27 -13.33 11.64 -11.00
N ALA A 28 -13.62 10.70 -11.92
CA ALA A 28 -14.75 9.79 -11.78
C ALA A 28 -14.70 8.96 -10.49
N LEU A 29 -13.52 8.50 -10.07
CA LEU A 29 -13.35 7.76 -8.81
C LEU A 29 -13.54 8.68 -7.59
N HIS A 30 -13.06 9.91 -7.67
CA HIS A 30 -13.21 10.90 -6.61
C HIS A 30 -14.68 11.31 -6.45
N GLU A 31 -15.37 11.61 -7.53
CA GLU A 31 -16.81 11.90 -7.55
C GLU A 31 -17.65 10.73 -7.03
N ALA A 32 -17.21 9.48 -7.27
CA ALA A 32 -17.82 8.28 -6.73
C ALA A 32 -17.49 8.02 -5.23
N GLY A 33 -16.88 8.99 -4.54
CA GLY A 33 -16.60 8.94 -3.10
C GLY A 33 -15.31 8.26 -2.72
N ALA A 34 -14.31 8.18 -3.61
CA ALA A 34 -12.98 7.77 -3.21
C ALA A 34 -12.24 8.91 -2.49
N ASP A 35 -11.78 8.66 -1.27
CA ASP A 35 -10.95 9.60 -0.50
C ASP A 35 -9.51 9.64 -1.02
N ILE A 36 -9.04 8.52 -1.58
CA ILE A 36 -7.69 8.37 -2.11
C ILE A 36 -7.75 7.59 -3.43
N VAL A 37 -7.08 8.09 -4.46
CA VAL A 37 -6.90 7.36 -5.72
C VAL A 37 -5.45 6.91 -5.87
N ARG A 38 -5.24 5.61 -6.13
CA ARG A 38 -3.90 5.04 -6.32
C ARG A 38 -3.53 4.95 -7.79
N ILE A 39 -2.33 5.41 -8.12
CA ILE A 39 -1.68 5.30 -9.42
C ILE A 39 -0.46 4.37 -9.25
N ALA A 40 -0.23 3.47 -10.18
CA ALA A 40 1.01 2.69 -10.25
C ALA A 40 2.02 3.44 -11.13
N VAL A 41 3.30 3.42 -10.72
CA VAL A 41 4.40 4.05 -11.46
C VAL A 41 5.57 3.06 -11.50
N ASP A 42 5.96 2.66 -12.72
CA ASP A 42 7.00 1.67 -12.96
C ASP A 42 8.25 2.26 -13.62
N ASN A 43 8.11 3.40 -14.26
CA ASN A 43 9.16 4.01 -15.06
C ASN A 43 9.12 5.55 -14.97
N ARG A 44 10.16 6.18 -15.48
CA ARG A 44 10.32 7.62 -15.43
C ARG A 44 9.24 8.39 -16.20
N GLN A 45 8.79 7.88 -17.34
CA GLN A 45 7.74 8.53 -18.12
C GLN A 45 6.43 8.62 -17.31
N GLU A 46 6.08 7.57 -16.58
CA GLU A 46 4.91 7.56 -15.71
C GLU A 46 5.08 8.48 -14.48
N ALA A 47 6.31 8.57 -13.97
CA ALA A 47 6.63 9.51 -12.90
C ALA A 47 6.46 10.97 -13.37
N GLU A 48 6.96 11.31 -14.55
CA GLU A 48 6.80 12.63 -15.16
C GLU A 48 5.32 12.96 -15.42
N ALA A 49 4.54 12.01 -15.94
CA ALA A 49 3.09 12.16 -16.14
C ALA A 49 2.34 12.43 -14.83
N THR A 50 2.83 11.96 -13.68
CA THR A 50 2.19 12.20 -12.38
C THR A 50 2.14 13.69 -12.03
N ALA A 51 3.15 14.48 -12.44
CA ALA A 51 3.17 15.92 -12.25
C ALA A 51 2.04 16.63 -13.03
N GLU A 52 1.81 16.21 -14.27
CA GLU A 52 0.76 16.79 -15.12
C GLU A 52 -0.65 16.36 -14.64
N ILE A 53 -0.79 15.12 -14.20
CA ILE A 53 -2.03 14.62 -13.60
C ILE A 53 -2.36 15.44 -12.34
N ARG A 54 -1.37 15.69 -11.46
CA ARG A 54 -1.58 16.45 -10.22
C ARG A 54 -2.11 17.86 -10.46
N GLN A 55 -1.71 18.51 -11.53
CA GLN A 55 -2.18 19.86 -11.88
C GLN A 55 -3.65 19.90 -12.26
N GLN A 56 -4.23 18.78 -12.66
CA GLN A 56 -5.59 18.69 -13.20
C GLN A 56 -6.60 18.07 -12.22
N VAL A 57 -6.14 17.38 -11.16
CA VAL A 57 -7.03 16.68 -10.22
C VAL A 57 -6.93 17.22 -8.80
N ALA A 58 -8.08 17.24 -8.09
CA ALA A 58 -8.14 17.65 -6.68
C ALA A 58 -8.08 16.47 -5.70
N ALA A 59 -8.21 15.23 -6.17
CA ALA A 59 -8.21 14.02 -5.36
C ALA A 59 -6.86 13.81 -4.64
N ASN A 60 -6.89 13.20 -3.44
CA ASN A 60 -5.65 12.72 -2.82
C ASN A 60 -5.07 11.57 -3.64
N LEU A 61 -3.81 11.71 -4.04
CA LEU A 61 -3.10 10.73 -4.85
C LEU A 61 -2.16 9.87 -4.01
N SER A 62 -2.19 8.56 -4.24
CA SER A 62 -1.23 7.62 -3.71
C SER A 62 -0.48 6.94 -4.85
N VAL A 63 0.83 7.04 -4.89
CA VAL A 63 1.64 6.32 -5.89
C VAL A 63 2.15 5.01 -5.32
N ASP A 64 2.04 3.97 -6.14
CA ASP A 64 2.65 2.66 -5.92
C ASP A 64 3.97 2.57 -6.68
N LEU A 65 5.07 2.64 -5.95
CA LEU A 65 6.43 2.44 -6.48
C LEU A 65 6.66 0.92 -6.59
N GLN A 66 6.35 0.33 -7.74
CA GLN A 66 6.32 -1.13 -7.85
C GLN A 66 7.69 -1.74 -7.55
N GLU A 67 8.70 -1.57 -8.40
CA GLU A 67 10.03 -2.15 -8.19
C GLU A 67 11.13 -1.11 -8.02
N ASN A 68 10.94 0.09 -8.58
CA ASN A 68 11.96 1.14 -8.55
C ASN A 68 11.67 2.22 -7.51
N TYR A 69 12.18 2.01 -6.30
CA TYR A 69 12.03 2.95 -5.20
C TYR A 69 12.63 4.35 -5.47
N ARG A 70 13.58 4.47 -6.42
CA ARG A 70 14.22 5.76 -6.74
C ARG A 70 13.28 6.74 -7.42
N LEU A 71 12.21 6.25 -8.06
CA LEU A 71 11.16 7.11 -8.63
C LEU A 71 10.42 7.93 -7.57
N ALA A 72 10.60 7.63 -6.29
CA ALA A 72 10.03 8.41 -5.20
C ALA A 72 10.38 9.90 -5.31
N LEU A 73 11.62 10.24 -5.67
CA LEU A 73 12.04 11.64 -5.81
C LEU A 73 11.28 12.38 -6.91
N ASP A 74 10.98 11.70 -8.01
CA ASP A 74 10.28 12.30 -9.15
C ASP A 74 8.77 12.47 -8.88
N VAL A 75 8.16 11.60 -8.06
CA VAL A 75 6.71 11.62 -7.82
C VAL A 75 6.30 12.30 -6.51
N ALA A 76 7.15 12.31 -5.49
CA ALA A 76 6.80 12.83 -4.17
C ALA A 76 6.29 14.28 -4.17
N PRO A 77 6.82 15.22 -4.98
CA PRO A 77 6.31 16.57 -5.04
C PRO A 77 4.84 16.69 -5.50
N HIS A 78 4.30 15.63 -6.07
CA HIS A 78 3.02 15.63 -6.79
C HIS A 78 1.95 14.72 -6.16
N VAL A 79 2.26 14.05 -5.04
CA VAL A 79 1.36 13.07 -4.43
C VAL A 79 1.31 13.19 -2.92
N ASP A 80 0.26 12.64 -2.31
CA ASP A 80 0.04 12.72 -0.87
C ASP A 80 0.59 11.48 -0.14
N LYS A 81 0.82 10.38 -0.88
CA LYS A 81 1.28 9.12 -0.31
C LYS A 81 2.12 8.30 -1.28
N LEU A 82 3.24 7.78 -0.79
CA LEU A 82 4.06 6.78 -1.46
C LEU A 82 3.75 5.39 -0.90
N ARG A 83 3.61 4.40 -1.76
CA ARG A 83 3.55 3.00 -1.35
C ARG A 83 4.73 2.25 -1.91
N TYR A 84 5.39 1.49 -1.07
CA TYR A 84 6.34 0.48 -1.49
C TYR A 84 5.96 -0.91 -0.93
N ASN A 85 6.46 -1.94 -1.59
CA ASN A 85 6.35 -3.32 -1.14
C ASN A 85 7.72 -3.78 -0.63
N PRO A 86 7.86 -4.18 0.64
CA PRO A 86 9.11 -4.72 1.19
C PRO A 86 9.78 -5.77 0.30
N GLY A 87 9.02 -6.74 -0.17
CA GLY A 87 9.54 -7.80 -1.03
C GLY A 87 10.01 -7.33 -2.41
N HIS A 88 9.51 -6.20 -2.91
CA HIS A 88 9.94 -5.63 -4.18
C HIS A 88 11.20 -4.75 -4.05
N LEU A 89 11.50 -4.22 -2.87
CA LEU A 89 12.75 -3.49 -2.64
C LEU A 89 13.98 -4.36 -2.93
N TYR A 90 13.84 -5.67 -2.84
CA TYR A 90 14.91 -6.63 -3.12
C TYR A 90 15.28 -6.66 -4.62
N HIS A 91 14.36 -6.37 -5.52
CA HIS A 91 14.60 -6.51 -6.97
C HIS A 91 15.53 -5.44 -7.54
N HIS A 92 15.45 -4.21 -7.04
CA HIS A 92 16.29 -3.10 -7.50
C HIS A 92 17.49 -2.90 -6.60
N GLU A 93 18.70 -2.78 -7.15
CA GLU A 93 19.96 -2.64 -6.42
C GLU A 93 20.13 -3.74 -5.33
N ARG A 94 20.18 -4.99 -5.74
CA ARG A 94 20.18 -6.18 -4.84
C ARG A 94 21.27 -6.17 -3.77
N ASN A 95 22.42 -5.53 -4.05
CA ASN A 95 23.54 -5.45 -3.11
C ASN A 95 23.40 -4.34 -2.07
N LYS A 96 22.38 -3.49 -2.19
CA LYS A 96 22.13 -2.41 -1.24
C LYS A 96 21.19 -2.89 -0.14
N PRO A 97 21.54 -2.67 1.14
CA PRO A 97 20.66 -3.01 2.24
C PRO A 97 19.28 -2.38 2.07
N TRP A 98 18.23 -3.13 2.40
CA TRP A 98 16.87 -2.61 2.28
C TRP A 98 16.61 -1.42 3.23
N GLN A 99 17.31 -1.36 4.37
CA GLN A 99 17.27 -0.25 5.31
C GLN A 99 17.69 1.08 4.65
N ASP A 100 18.75 1.06 3.82
CA ASP A 100 19.19 2.26 3.10
C ASP A 100 18.15 2.74 2.07
N LYS A 101 17.40 1.80 1.50
CA LYS A 101 16.32 2.12 0.55
C LYS A 101 15.12 2.72 1.28
N VAL A 102 14.78 2.19 2.45
CA VAL A 102 13.73 2.77 3.31
C VAL A 102 14.15 4.14 3.83
N ALA A 103 15.40 4.32 4.23
CA ALA A 103 15.92 5.62 4.65
C ALA A 103 15.81 6.66 3.52
N TYR A 104 16.13 6.27 2.28
CA TYR A 104 15.93 7.14 1.11
C TYR A 104 14.45 7.51 0.92
N LEU A 105 13.54 6.52 0.99
CA LEU A 105 12.10 6.76 0.86
C LEU A 105 11.56 7.68 1.96
N ALA A 106 11.99 7.47 3.20
CA ALA A 106 11.59 8.29 4.34
C ALA A 106 12.08 9.74 4.20
N ALA A 107 13.34 9.94 3.79
CA ALA A 107 13.89 11.26 3.56
C ALA A 107 13.13 12.02 2.47
N VAL A 108 12.88 11.39 1.33
CA VAL A 108 12.10 11.98 0.23
C VAL A 108 10.67 12.29 0.67
N ALA A 109 10.01 11.37 1.37
CA ALA A 109 8.65 11.57 1.86
C ALA A 109 8.57 12.72 2.88
N GLN A 110 9.56 12.85 3.74
CA GLN A 110 9.65 13.94 4.71
C GLN A 110 9.88 15.32 4.04
N GLU A 111 10.75 15.37 3.04
CA GLU A 111 11.04 16.60 2.29
C GLU A 111 9.79 17.13 1.57
N HIS A 112 8.93 16.24 1.06
CA HIS A 112 7.75 16.59 0.26
C HIS A 112 6.44 16.43 1.02
N ASP A 113 6.46 16.27 2.33
CA ASP A 113 5.27 16.12 3.19
C ASP A 113 4.34 14.94 2.78
N CYS A 114 4.91 13.87 2.23
CA CYS A 114 4.20 12.66 1.86
C CYS A 114 4.06 11.68 3.02
N ALA A 115 2.94 10.94 3.05
CA ALA A 115 2.83 9.76 3.88
C ALA A 115 3.45 8.53 3.19
N ILE A 116 3.84 7.52 3.97
CA ILE A 116 4.32 6.23 3.45
C ILE A 116 3.30 5.13 3.77
N ARG A 117 3.07 4.21 2.83
CA ARG A 117 2.41 2.93 3.09
C ARG A 117 3.36 1.78 2.85
N VAL A 118 3.67 1.05 3.91
CA VAL A 118 4.34 -0.25 3.85
C VAL A 118 3.31 -1.30 3.41
N GLY A 119 3.49 -1.84 2.21
CA GLY A 119 2.49 -2.71 1.59
C GLY A 119 2.97 -4.14 1.44
N VAL A 120 2.76 -4.98 2.45
CA VAL A 120 3.13 -6.40 2.44
C VAL A 120 1.99 -7.23 1.85
N ASN A 121 2.33 -8.06 0.86
CA ASN A 121 1.42 -9.06 0.29
C ASN A 121 2.05 -10.44 0.49
N CYS A 122 1.26 -11.44 0.80
CA CYS A 122 1.72 -12.82 1.00
C CYS A 122 2.54 -13.36 -0.19
N GLY A 123 2.10 -13.07 -1.42
CA GLY A 123 2.80 -13.54 -2.64
C GLY A 123 4.12 -12.83 -2.97
N SER A 124 4.52 -11.83 -2.18
CA SER A 124 5.72 -11.03 -2.44
C SER A 124 6.49 -10.67 -1.15
N VAL A 125 6.49 -11.57 -0.18
CA VAL A 125 7.34 -11.45 1.01
C VAL A 125 8.77 -11.79 0.62
N ASP A 126 9.74 -11.11 1.25
CA ASP A 126 11.17 -11.36 1.08
C ASP A 126 11.48 -12.85 1.24
N PRO A 127 12.20 -13.49 0.31
CA PRO A 127 12.59 -14.90 0.39
C PRO A 127 13.31 -15.28 1.69
N GLU A 128 14.19 -14.41 2.21
CA GLU A 128 14.90 -14.66 3.47
C GLU A 128 13.93 -14.76 4.65
N LYS A 129 12.84 -13.98 4.62
CA LYS A 129 11.78 -14.07 5.63
C LYS A 129 10.97 -15.35 5.48
N LEU A 130 10.68 -15.76 4.25
CA LEU A 130 9.96 -17.02 4.00
C LEU A 130 10.74 -18.24 4.49
N ASP A 131 12.04 -18.27 4.25
CA ASP A 131 12.93 -19.38 4.63
C ASP A 131 13.14 -19.47 6.16
N ALA A 132 12.86 -18.40 6.90
CA ALA A 132 12.98 -18.38 8.36
C ALA A 132 11.80 -19.10 9.08
N TYR A 133 10.74 -19.42 8.37
CA TYR A 133 9.53 -20.01 8.95
C TYR A 133 9.18 -21.36 8.33
N PRO A 134 8.38 -22.21 9.03
CA PRO A 134 7.96 -23.50 8.49
C PRO A 134 7.20 -23.35 7.18
N ALA A 135 7.40 -24.30 6.28
CA ALA A 135 6.65 -24.34 5.02
C ALA A 135 5.13 -24.37 5.28
N GLY A 136 4.42 -23.42 4.65
CA GLY A 136 2.97 -23.24 4.82
C GLY A 136 2.57 -22.17 5.84
N ASP A 137 3.48 -21.65 6.65
CA ASP A 137 3.20 -20.45 7.47
C ASP A 137 3.21 -19.21 6.58
N ARG A 138 2.04 -18.69 6.29
CA ARG A 138 1.85 -17.50 5.45
C ARG A 138 1.76 -16.21 6.27
N ILE A 139 1.50 -16.33 7.56
CA ILE A 139 1.20 -15.21 8.44
C ILE A 139 2.45 -14.63 9.08
N SER A 140 3.28 -15.49 9.68
CA SER A 140 4.47 -15.04 10.41
C SER A 140 5.48 -14.29 9.53
N PRO A 141 5.80 -14.73 8.29
CA PRO A 141 6.69 -13.97 7.41
C PRO A 141 6.15 -12.59 7.04
N MET A 142 4.84 -12.48 6.78
CA MET A 142 4.21 -11.18 6.49
C MET A 142 4.25 -10.24 7.68
N LEU A 143 3.93 -10.77 8.86
CA LEU A 143 3.92 -10.00 10.11
C LEU A 143 5.32 -9.49 10.43
N ASP A 144 6.31 -10.37 10.36
CA ASP A 144 7.71 -10.07 10.63
C ASP A 144 8.27 -9.03 9.67
N SER A 145 7.99 -9.18 8.37
CA SER A 145 8.37 -8.18 7.35
C SER A 145 7.78 -6.80 7.65
N ALA A 146 6.50 -6.74 8.04
CA ALA A 146 5.86 -5.47 8.37
C ALA A 146 6.47 -4.83 9.63
N LEU A 147 6.72 -5.62 10.67
CA LEU A 147 7.29 -5.14 11.93
C LEU A 147 8.72 -4.61 11.75
N ASP A 148 9.55 -5.28 10.96
CA ASP A 148 10.91 -4.81 10.66
C ASP A 148 10.89 -3.45 9.95
N HIS A 149 10.01 -3.29 8.95
CA HIS A 149 9.88 -2.02 8.24
C HIS A 149 9.30 -0.90 9.11
N CYS A 150 8.38 -1.23 10.03
CA CYS A 150 7.93 -0.26 11.03
C CYS A 150 9.07 0.16 11.96
N ALA A 151 9.84 -0.79 12.48
CA ALA A 151 10.98 -0.51 13.34
C ALA A 151 12.02 0.38 12.66
N GLU A 152 12.24 0.17 11.36
CA GLU A 152 13.16 1.02 10.59
C GLU A 152 12.62 2.45 10.40
N LEU A 153 11.33 2.61 10.09
CA LEU A 153 10.70 3.93 10.00
C LEU A 153 10.72 4.68 11.33
N ASP A 154 10.47 3.96 12.45
CA ASP A 154 10.55 4.52 13.80
C ASP A 154 12.01 4.96 14.13
N ARG A 155 13.01 4.14 13.77
CA ARG A 155 14.43 4.49 13.93
C ARG A 155 14.82 5.75 13.16
N LEU A 156 14.13 5.98 12.03
CA LEU A 156 14.31 7.18 11.19
C LEU A 156 13.44 8.37 11.66
N GLU A 157 12.72 8.22 12.77
CA GLU A 157 11.79 9.22 13.30
C GLU A 157 10.71 9.65 12.28
N PHE A 158 10.31 8.72 11.38
CA PHE A 158 9.29 8.96 10.38
C PHE A 158 7.93 8.42 10.87
N GLU A 159 7.03 9.31 11.28
CA GLU A 159 5.75 8.94 11.92
C GLU A 159 4.56 8.83 10.95
N ARG A 160 4.65 9.44 9.76
CA ARG A 160 3.52 9.52 8.80
C ARG A 160 3.42 8.27 7.92
N TYR A 161 3.24 7.12 8.54
CA TYR A 161 3.08 5.89 7.79
C TYR A 161 1.87 5.05 8.22
N CYS A 162 1.47 4.15 7.35
CA CYS A 162 0.50 3.11 7.62
C CYS A 162 0.97 1.79 7.01
N VAL A 163 0.35 0.68 7.44
CA VAL A 163 0.70 -0.66 6.98
C VAL A 163 -0.49 -1.32 6.28
N SER A 164 -0.22 -2.13 5.28
CA SER A 164 -1.21 -3.06 4.72
C SER A 164 -0.64 -4.47 4.66
N LEU A 165 -1.38 -5.42 5.19
CA LEU A 165 -1.07 -6.85 5.22
C LEU A 165 -2.18 -7.57 4.46
N LYS A 166 -1.88 -8.09 3.28
CA LYS A 166 -2.87 -8.61 2.34
C LYS A 166 -2.55 -10.01 1.88
N ASP A 167 -3.61 -10.80 1.79
CA ASP A 167 -3.62 -12.15 1.24
C ASP A 167 -4.88 -12.34 0.38
N SER A 168 -4.93 -13.39 -0.43
CA SER A 168 -6.12 -13.82 -1.15
C SER A 168 -7.08 -14.63 -0.28
N ASN A 169 -6.58 -15.20 0.83
CA ASN A 169 -7.38 -15.89 1.84
C ASN A 169 -7.89 -14.90 2.90
N PRO A 170 -9.20 -14.70 3.04
CA PRO A 170 -9.74 -13.76 4.02
C PRO A 170 -9.41 -14.11 5.48
N GLN A 171 -9.22 -15.40 5.82
CA GLN A 171 -8.85 -15.83 7.16
C GLN A 171 -7.43 -15.38 7.51
N ASP A 172 -6.48 -15.52 6.57
CA ASP A 172 -5.10 -15.06 6.75
C ASP A 172 -5.04 -13.53 6.87
N VAL A 173 -5.87 -12.81 6.09
CA VAL A 173 -6.01 -11.34 6.22
C VAL A 173 -6.52 -10.96 7.61
N ILE A 174 -7.54 -11.65 8.12
CA ILE A 174 -8.08 -11.39 9.46
C ILE A 174 -6.99 -11.62 10.52
N GLU A 175 -6.35 -12.77 10.48
CA GLU A 175 -5.38 -13.17 11.50
C GLU A 175 -4.15 -12.27 11.53
N VAL A 176 -3.54 -12.00 10.38
CA VAL A 176 -2.33 -11.16 10.32
C VAL A 176 -2.61 -9.74 10.77
N ASN A 177 -3.75 -9.15 10.37
CA ASN A 177 -4.09 -7.79 10.79
C ASN A 177 -4.47 -7.71 12.29
N GLN A 178 -5.10 -8.74 12.86
CA GLN A 178 -5.35 -8.81 14.30
C GLN A 178 -4.05 -8.93 15.10
N ARG A 179 -3.11 -9.78 14.66
CA ARG A 179 -1.79 -9.91 15.30
C ARG A 179 -1.00 -8.61 15.22
N PHE A 180 -1.00 -7.96 14.06
CA PHE A 180 -0.33 -6.68 13.88
C PHE A 180 -0.95 -5.59 14.76
N ALA A 181 -2.27 -5.42 14.76
CA ALA A 181 -2.97 -4.42 15.58
C ALA A 181 -2.75 -4.62 17.09
N LYS A 182 -2.55 -5.87 17.54
CA LYS A 182 -2.20 -6.17 18.93
C LYS A 182 -0.77 -5.74 19.27
N THR A 183 0.16 -5.87 18.33
CA THR A 183 1.59 -5.55 18.51
C THR A 183 1.86 -4.06 18.33
N ARG A 184 1.19 -3.43 17.36
CA ARG A 184 1.36 -2.02 16.98
C ARG A 184 0.00 -1.32 16.85
N PRO A 185 -0.71 -1.12 17.98
CA PRO A 185 -2.06 -0.54 17.97
C PRO A 185 -2.11 0.92 17.51
N GLU A 186 -1.00 1.64 17.55
CA GLU A 186 -0.86 3.03 17.13
C GLU A 186 -0.69 3.19 15.60
N VAL A 187 -0.30 2.12 14.90
CA VAL A 187 -0.02 2.20 13.46
C VAL A 187 -1.30 1.96 12.65
N PRO A 188 -1.73 2.92 11.82
CA PRO A 188 -2.93 2.77 11.00
C PRO A 188 -2.83 1.61 10.00
N LEU A 189 -3.94 0.88 9.83
CA LEU A 189 -4.03 -0.27 8.94
C LEU A 189 -4.88 0.03 7.70
N HIS A 190 -4.33 -0.33 6.53
CA HIS A 190 -5.02 -0.31 5.26
C HIS A 190 -5.46 -1.73 4.88
N LEU A 191 -6.75 -2.01 5.03
CA LEU A 191 -7.34 -3.33 4.80
C LEU A 191 -7.63 -3.60 3.33
N GLY A 192 -7.54 -4.86 2.95
CA GLY A 192 -7.94 -5.37 1.63
C GLY A 192 -7.63 -6.85 1.49
N VAL A 193 -8.46 -7.54 0.71
CA VAL A 193 -8.16 -8.88 0.21
C VAL A 193 -7.59 -8.71 -1.20
N THR A 194 -6.40 -9.26 -1.46
CA THR A 194 -5.77 -9.21 -2.80
C THR A 194 -6.24 -10.43 -3.60
N GLU A 195 -6.39 -10.25 -4.92
CA GLU A 195 -6.82 -11.37 -5.80
C GLU A 195 -8.06 -12.11 -5.25
N ALA A 196 -9.03 -11.35 -4.75
CA ALA A 196 -10.20 -11.91 -4.08
C ALA A 196 -11.07 -12.79 -4.99
N GLY A 197 -10.94 -12.64 -6.30
CA GLY A 197 -11.72 -13.36 -7.31
C GLY A 197 -12.87 -12.52 -7.87
N MET A 198 -13.54 -13.09 -8.87
CA MET A 198 -14.71 -12.46 -9.53
C MET A 198 -15.90 -12.35 -8.55
N PRO A 199 -16.81 -11.38 -8.78
CA PRO A 199 -18.09 -11.39 -8.09
C PRO A 199 -18.89 -12.70 -8.41
N PRO A 200 -19.63 -13.29 -7.43
CA PRO A 200 -19.82 -12.75 -6.06
C PRO A 200 -18.70 -13.09 -5.08
N ASP A 201 -17.83 -14.07 -5.38
CA ASP A 201 -16.86 -14.62 -4.42
C ASP A 201 -15.91 -13.57 -3.85
N GLY A 202 -15.38 -12.70 -4.71
CA GLY A 202 -14.48 -11.62 -4.27
C GLY A 202 -15.15 -10.64 -3.32
N ILE A 203 -16.43 -10.35 -3.53
CA ILE A 203 -17.23 -9.50 -2.64
C ILE A 203 -17.42 -10.18 -1.29
N ILE A 204 -17.77 -11.47 -1.29
CA ILE A 204 -18.00 -12.25 -0.07
C ILE A 204 -16.73 -12.34 0.77
N LYS A 205 -15.60 -12.69 0.16
CA LYS A 205 -14.29 -12.75 0.85
C LYS A 205 -13.90 -11.41 1.46
N THR A 206 -14.06 -10.33 0.71
CA THR A 206 -13.76 -8.98 1.18
C THR A 206 -14.67 -8.60 2.36
N ARG A 207 -15.97 -8.89 2.26
CA ARG A 207 -16.93 -8.61 3.32
C ARG A 207 -16.59 -9.39 4.60
N ILE A 208 -16.29 -10.68 4.52
CA ILE A 208 -15.90 -11.50 5.67
C ILE A 208 -14.71 -10.87 6.40
N ALA A 209 -13.64 -10.50 5.67
CA ALA A 209 -12.46 -9.90 6.27
C ALA A 209 -12.79 -8.55 6.94
N PHE A 210 -13.52 -7.68 6.24
CA PHE A 210 -13.84 -6.34 6.73
C PHE A 210 -14.77 -6.35 7.95
N GLU A 211 -15.82 -7.18 7.93
CA GLU A 211 -16.72 -7.31 9.08
C GLU A 211 -15.97 -7.75 10.33
N GLN A 212 -15.08 -8.73 10.21
CA GLN A 212 -14.32 -9.25 11.34
C GLN A 212 -13.28 -8.25 11.89
N LEU A 213 -12.69 -7.42 11.05
CA LEU A 213 -11.67 -6.45 11.46
C LEU A 213 -12.28 -5.13 11.93
N ILE A 214 -13.17 -4.54 11.12
CA ILE A 214 -13.76 -3.22 11.41
C ILE A 214 -14.64 -3.25 12.65
N SER A 215 -15.39 -4.33 12.88
CA SER A 215 -16.19 -4.50 14.10
C SER A 215 -15.36 -4.51 15.39
N ARG A 216 -14.05 -4.78 15.27
CA ARG A 216 -13.09 -4.73 16.38
C ARG A 216 -12.27 -3.44 16.42
N GLY A 217 -12.64 -2.44 15.63
CA GLY A 217 -11.92 -1.17 15.52
C GLY A 217 -10.58 -1.27 14.77
N ILE A 218 -10.37 -2.35 14.00
CA ILE A 218 -9.16 -2.56 13.22
C ILE A 218 -9.41 -2.13 11.77
N GLY A 219 -8.66 -1.15 11.28
CA GLY A 219 -8.74 -0.65 9.91
C GLY A 219 -9.08 0.83 9.82
N ASP A 220 -8.31 1.55 9.03
CA ASP A 220 -8.34 3.00 8.87
C ASP A 220 -8.54 3.40 7.40
N THR A 221 -8.10 2.57 6.48
CA THR A 221 -8.34 2.69 5.05
C THR A 221 -8.79 1.33 4.52
N VAL A 222 -9.73 1.32 3.58
CA VAL A 222 -10.22 0.10 2.94
C VAL A 222 -10.05 0.17 1.43
N ARG A 223 -9.73 -0.97 0.81
CA ARG A 223 -9.73 -1.14 -0.64
C ARG A 223 -10.34 -2.49 -1.01
N VAL A 224 -11.37 -2.45 -1.84
CA VAL A 224 -11.92 -3.63 -2.51
C VAL A 224 -11.16 -3.85 -3.81
N SER A 225 -10.68 -5.07 -4.04
CA SER A 225 -9.96 -5.46 -5.26
C SER A 225 -10.74 -6.58 -5.96
N LEU A 226 -11.47 -6.20 -6.99
CA LEU A 226 -12.17 -7.15 -7.86
C LEU A 226 -11.53 -7.08 -9.25
N PRO A 227 -11.26 -8.22 -9.90
CA PRO A 227 -10.85 -8.20 -11.29
C PRO A 227 -11.97 -7.59 -12.15
N VAL A 228 -11.58 -6.82 -13.16
CA VAL A 228 -12.50 -6.29 -14.18
C VAL A 228 -12.60 -7.37 -15.24
N SER A 229 -13.81 -7.75 -15.60
CA SER A 229 -14.09 -8.68 -16.71
C SER A 229 -13.74 -8.07 -18.05
#